data_e3455daa7daacc2a374be370a99298c8
#
_entry.id   e3455daa7daacc2a374be370a99298c8
#
_cell.length_a   1.000
_cell.length_b   1.000
_cell.length_c   1.000
_cell.angle_alpha   90.00
_cell.angle_beta   90.00
_cell.angle_gamma   90.00
#
_symmetry.space_group_name_H-M   'P 1'
#
loop_
_entity.id
_entity.type
_entity.pdbx_description
1 polymer ?
#
loop_
_entity_poly.entity_id
_entity_poly.type
_entity_poly.pdbx_seq_one_letter_code
_entity_poly.pdbx_strand_id
1 'polypeptide(L)'
;DGVGGAAEFNYPYGFAISPDGSALFVADCENHKIRRVEVATGAVTTLAGSGEEGGADGVGGAAEFNYPYGFAISPDGSALFVADCDSQKIRRVEVATGAVTTLAGSGAEGDADGVSGAAEFANPGGVAVSPDGSALFVADSSNHKIRRLEVATGEVTTVAGSGAKGS
;
A
#
# COMPACT_ATOMS: atom_id res chain seq x y z
N ASP A 1 -14.36 -6.56 -11.65
CA ASP A 1 -14.62 -5.32 -12.36
C ASP A 1 -16.12 -5.20 -12.69
N GLY A 2 -16.60 -4.00 -12.98
CA GLY A 2 -18.02 -3.74 -13.28
C GLY A 2 -18.39 -2.29 -13.11
N VAL A 3 -19.68 -1.97 -13.19
CA VAL A 3 -20.19 -0.60 -13.01
C VAL A 3 -21.25 -0.60 -11.90
N GLY A 4 -21.10 0.28 -10.93
CA GLY A 4 -22.05 0.41 -9.83
C GLY A 4 -22.27 -0.92 -9.09
N GLY A 5 -23.50 -1.32 -8.90
CA GLY A 5 -23.86 -2.56 -8.21
C GLY A 5 -23.49 -3.87 -8.91
N ALA A 6 -22.95 -3.83 -10.13
CA ALA A 6 -22.40 -5.00 -10.81
C ALA A 6 -20.90 -5.24 -10.50
N ALA A 7 -20.26 -4.31 -9.81
CA ALA A 7 -18.89 -4.51 -9.33
C ALA A 7 -18.90 -5.31 -8.01
N GLU A 8 -17.93 -6.18 -7.87
CA GLU A 8 -17.76 -7.01 -6.68
C GLU A 8 -16.42 -6.72 -6.02
N PHE A 9 -16.42 -6.64 -4.69
CA PHE A 9 -15.26 -6.54 -3.82
C PHE A 9 -15.31 -7.66 -2.79
N ASN A 10 -14.15 -8.01 -2.24
CA ASN A 10 -14.05 -8.92 -1.11
C ASN A 10 -13.22 -8.27 -0.01
N TYR A 11 -13.88 -7.83 1.05
CA TYR A 11 -13.28 -7.13 2.17
C TYR A 11 -12.50 -5.85 1.75
N PRO A 12 -13.16 -4.86 1.07
CA PRO A 12 -12.52 -3.60 0.76
C PRO A 12 -12.21 -2.83 2.05
N TYR A 13 -10.97 -2.39 2.25
CA TYR A 13 -10.57 -1.77 3.51
C TYR A 13 -10.00 -0.36 3.33
N GLY A 14 -8.75 -0.24 2.88
CA GLY A 14 -8.10 1.05 2.66
C GLY A 14 -8.54 1.70 1.35
N PHE A 15 -8.70 3.01 1.35
CA PHE A 15 -8.98 3.76 0.13
C PHE A 15 -8.35 5.15 0.17
N ALA A 16 -8.08 5.70 -1.01
CA ALA A 16 -7.63 7.07 -1.20
C ALA A 16 -8.35 7.68 -2.41
N ILE A 17 -8.54 9.00 -2.38
CA ILE A 17 -9.14 9.75 -3.49
C ILE A 17 -8.04 10.45 -4.28
N SER A 18 -8.17 10.48 -5.61
CA SER A 18 -7.29 11.28 -6.46
C SER A 18 -7.38 12.78 -6.12
N PRO A 19 -6.32 13.56 -6.28
CA PRO A 19 -6.32 15.00 -5.93
C PRO A 19 -7.41 15.81 -6.61
N ASP A 20 -7.84 15.40 -7.80
CA ASP A 20 -8.94 16.03 -8.56
C ASP A 20 -10.33 15.49 -8.19
N GLY A 21 -10.41 14.49 -7.29
CA GLY A 21 -11.65 13.87 -6.84
C GLY A 21 -12.32 12.95 -7.87
N SER A 22 -11.70 12.66 -9.01
CA SER A 22 -12.32 11.90 -10.09
C SER A 22 -12.28 10.38 -9.87
N ALA A 23 -11.33 9.87 -9.10
CA ALA A 23 -11.13 8.46 -8.87
C ALA A 23 -10.91 8.12 -7.38
N LEU A 24 -11.47 6.99 -6.95
CA LEU A 24 -11.09 6.32 -5.72
C LEU A 24 -10.20 5.13 -6.05
N PHE A 25 -9.19 4.91 -5.21
CA PHE A 25 -8.38 3.71 -5.22
C PHE A 25 -8.70 2.91 -3.96
N VAL A 26 -8.92 1.61 -4.09
CA VAL A 26 -9.43 0.74 -3.02
C VAL A 26 -8.54 -0.49 -2.90
N ALA A 27 -8.12 -0.79 -1.68
CA ALA A 27 -7.54 -2.08 -1.34
C ALA A 27 -8.66 -3.12 -1.22
N ASP A 28 -8.71 -4.03 -2.16
CA ASP A 28 -9.64 -5.16 -2.22
C ASP A 28 -8.95 -6.38 -1.61
N CYS A 29 -8.90 -6.37 -0.25
CA CYS A 29 -7.92 -7.13 0.56
C CYS A 29 -7.92 -8.62 0.28
N GLU A 30 -9.09 -9.26 0.37
CA GLU A 30 -9.27 -10.70 0.17
C GLU A 30 -9.20 -11.11 -1.32
N ASN A 31 -9.27 -10.14 -2.22
CA ASN A 31 -9.04 -10.36 -3.65
C ASN A 31 -7.59 -10.08 -4.05
N HIS A 32 -6.72 -9.66 -3.12
CA HIS A 32 -5.31 -9.36 -3.36
C HIS A 32 -5.08 -8.37 -4.51
N LYS A 33 -5.96 -7.34 -4.60
CA LYS A 33 -5.98 -6.37 -5.70
C LYS A 33 -6.07 -4.93 -5.22
N ILE A 34 -5.57 -4.04 -6.06
CA ILE A 34 -5.83 -2.61 -5.97
C ILE A 34 -6.80 -2.24 -7.10
N ARG A 35 -7.93 -1.66 -6.69
CA ARG A 35 -9.02 -1.31 -7.61
C ARG A 35 -9.08 0.21 -7.80
N ARG A 36 -9.46 0.63 -8.99
CA ARG A 36 -9.79 2.02 -9.31
C ARG A 36 -11.30 2.13 -9.56
N VAL A 37 -11.91 3.09 -8.92
CA VAL A 37 -13.34 3.41 -9.06
C VAL A 37 -13.45 4.81 -9.66
N GLU A 38 -14.07 4.94 -10.80
CA GLU A 38 -14.44 6.21 -11.42
C GLU A 38 -15.62 6.81 -10.66
N VAL A 39 -15.44 7.95 -9.99
CA VAL A 39 -16.46 8.53 -9.11
C VAL A 39 -17.73 8.93 -9.88
N ALA A 40 -17.56 9.47 -11.10
CA ALA A 40 -18.68 9.96 -11.90
C ALA A 40 -19.61 8.83 -12.44
N THR A 41 -19.07 7.64 -12.69
CA THR A 41 -19.79 6.55 -13.35
C THR A 41 -19.99 5.32 -12.46
N GLY A 42 -19.22 5.22 -11.38
CA GLY A 42 -19.14 4.01 -10.57
C GLY A 42 -18.45 2.84 -11.28
N ALA A 43 -17.72 3.09 -12.36
CA ALA A 43 -16.97 2.06 -13.06
C ALA A 43 -15.78 1.60 -12.20
N VAL A 44 -15.65 0.30 -11.99
CA VAL A 44 -14.58 -0.33 -11.20
C VAL A 44 -13.69 -1.14 -12.12
N THR A 45 -12.39 -0.88 -12.05
CA THR A 45 -11.36 -1.61 -12.78
C THR A 45 -10.25 -2.05 -11.84
N THR A 46 -9.57 -3.14 -12.18
CA THR A 46 -8.36 -3.57 -11.47
C THR A 46 -7.16 -2.77 -11.98
N LEU A 47 -6.51 -2.03 -11.08
CA LEU A 47 -5.28 -1.30 -11.38
C LEU A 47 -4.06 -2.22 -11.30
N ALA A 48 -3.97 -3.03 -10.25
CA ALA A 48 -2.87 -3.95 -10.03
C ALA A 48 -3.31 -5.12 -9.12
N GLY A 49 -2.58 -6.22 -9.21
CA GLY A 49 -2.80 -7.45 -8.44
C GLY A 49 -3.36 -8.57 -9.31
N SER A 50 -2.71 -9.74 -9.26
CA SER A 50 -3.15 -10.95 -9.99
C SER A 50 -4.44 -11.53 -9.42
N GLY A 51 -4.67 -11.36 -8.13
CA GLY A 51 -5.70 -12.03 -7.35
C GLY A 51 -5.20 -13.25 -6.58
N GLU A 52 -3.93 -13.63 -6.80
CA GLU A 52 -3.25 -14.65 -6.00
C GLU A 52 -2.43 -13.99 -4.89
N GLU A 53 -2.29 -14.69 -3.76
CA GLU A 53 -1.44 -14.25 -2.66
C GLU A 53 0.03 -14.22 -3.07
N GLY A 54 0.72 -13.15 -2.77
CA GLY A 54 2.15 -13.03 -3.03
C GLY A 54 2.68 -11.63 -2.84
N GLY A 55 3.97 -11.47 -3.06
CA GLY A 55 4.66 -10.18 -2.89
C GLY A 55 5.55 -9.81 -4.09
N ALA A 56 5.22 -10.33 -5.29
CA ALA A 56 5.98 -10.06 -6.50
C ALA A 56 5.70 -8.66 -7.05
N ASP A 57 6.76 -7.99 -7.48
CA ASP A 57 6.67 -6.77 -8.28
C ASP A 57 6.23 -7.10 -9.72
N GLY A 58 5.60 -6.17 -10.40
CA GLY A 58 5.11 -6.38 -11.77
C GLY A 58 4.23 -5.24 -12.25
N VAL A 59 3.59 -5.42 -13.40
CA VAL A 59 2.67 -4.42 -13.98
C VAL A 59 1.27 -5.02 -14.06
N GLY A 60 0.29 -4.31 -13.54
CA GLY A 60 -1.11 -4.74 -13.55
C GLY A 60 -1.29 -6.13 -12.92
N GLY A 61 -1.86 -7.06 -13.66
CA GLY A 61 -2.09 -8.43 -13.20
C GLY A 61 -0.84 -9.32 -13.07
N ALA A 62 0.36 -8.83 -13.41
CA ALA A 62 1.61 -9.54 -13.15
C ALA A 62 2.18 -9.24 -11.75
N ALA A 63 1.66 -8.24 -11.06
CA ALA A 63 2.00 -7.97 -9.67
C ALA A 63 1.17 -8.84 -8.72
N GLU A 64 1.70 -9.10 -7.54
CA GLU A 64 1.01 -9.82 -6.48
C GLU A 64 0.99 -9.00 -5.20
N PHE A 65 -0.08 -9.13 -4.43
CA PHE A 65 -0.24 -8.60 -3.08
C PHE A 65 -0.68 -9.71 -2.13
N ASN A 66 -0.43 -9.52 -0.85
CA ASN A 66 -0.95 -10.39 0.17
C ASN A 66 -1.61 -9.55 1.29
N TYR A 67 -2.93 -9.48 1.27
CA TYR A 67 -3.74 -8.61 2.13
C TYR A 67 -3.28 -7.15 2.08
N PRO A 68 -3.38 -6.45 0.92
CA PRO A 68 -3.13 -5.01 0.85
C PRO A 68 -4.14 -4.29 1.73
N TYR A 69 -3.66 -3.48 2.71
CA TYR A 69 -4.52 -2.98 3.78
C TYR A 69 -4.69 -1.46 3.73
N GLY A 70 -3.70 -0.73 4.22
CA GLY A 70 -3.73 0.73 4.25
C GLY A 70 -3.00 1.34 3.07
N PHE A 71 -3.42 2.55 2.70
CA PHE A 71 -2.79 3.23 1.63
C PHE A 71 -2.83 4.76 1.64
N ALA A 72 -1.92 5.38 0.96
CA ALA A 72 -1.91 6.82 0.71
C ALA A 72 -1.65 7.09 -0.77
N ILE A 73 -2.04 8.26 -1.24
CA ILE A 73 -1.73 8.74 -2.58
C ILE A 73 -0.71 9.88 -2.51
N SER A 74 0.23 9.91 -3.46
CA SER A 74 1.17 11.02 -3.59
C SER A 74 0.45 12.35 -3.84
N PRO A 75 1.01 13.50 -3.39
CA PRO A 75 0.36 14.79 -3.56
C PRO A 75 0.02 15.16 -5.00
N ASP A 76 0.79 14.67 -5.96
CA ASP A 76 0.57 14.86 -7.40
C ASP A 76 -0.39 13.83 -8.03
N GLY A 77 -0.82 12.82 -7.25
CA GLY A 77 -1.72 11.77 -7.70
C GLY A 77 -1.07 10.70 -8.58
N SER A 78 0.23 10.73 -8.78
CA SER A 78 0.92 9.81 -9.70
C SER A 78 1.18 8.42 -9.13
N ALA A 79 1.24 8.28 -7.80
CA ALA A 79 1.57 7.04 -7.14
C ALA A 79 0.70 6.76 -5.92
N LEU A 80 0.41 5.49 -5.70
CA LEU A 80 -0.15 4.97 -4.45
C LEU A 80 0.96 4.29 -3.64
N PHE A 81 0.90 4.44 -2.33
CA PHE A 81 1.76 3.76 -1.38
C PHE A 81 0.90 2.80 -0.56
N VAL A 82 1.20 1.52 -0.63
CA VAL A 82 0.36 0.43 -0.10
C VAL A 82 1.10 -0.33 0.98
N ALA A 83 0.49 -0.49 2.14
CA ALA A 83 0.91 -1.48 3.12
C ALA A 83 0.41 -2.85 2.66
N ASP A 84 1.33 -3.67 2.18
CA ASP A 84 1.11 -5.05 1.76
C ASP A 84 1.34 -5.95 2.97
N CYS A 85 0.28 -6.05 3.79
CA CYS A 85 0.33 -6.44 5.20
C CYS A 85 1.02 -7.78 5.40
N ASP A 86 0.52 -8.83 4.79
CA ASP A 86 1.04 -10.20 4.97
C ASP A 86 2.28 -10.48 4.11
N SER A 87 2.58 -9.62 3.15
CA SER A 87 3.88 -9.61 2.47
C SER A 87 4.99 -8.92 3.26
N GLN A 88 4.67 -8.25 4.37
CA GLN A 88 5.61 -7.48 5.21
C GLN A 88 6.36 -6.40 4.41
N LYS A 89 5.66 -5.75 3.47
CA LYS A 89 6.26 -4.80 2.52
C LYS A 89 5.46 -3.50 2.42
N ILE A 90 6.16 -2.43 2.03
CA ILE A 90 5.53 -1.20 1.55
C ILE A 90 5.76 -1.12 0.04
N ARG A 91 4.65 -1.03 -0.71
CA ARG A 91 4.67 -1.09 -2.17
C ARG A 91 4.30 0.27 -2.75
N ARG A 92 4.87 0.60 -3.89
CA ARG A 92 4.51 1.75 -4.72
C ARG A 92 3.81 1.26 -5.98
N VAL A 93 2.65 1.84 -6.28
CA VAL A 93 1.88 1.55 -7.49
C VAL A 93 1.79 2.82 -8.33
N GLU A 94 2.30 2.79 -9.54
CA GLU A 94 2.15 3.87 -10.54
C GLU A 94 0.70 3.91 -11.02
N VAL A 95 0.03 5.04 -10.83
CA VAL A 95 -1.40 5.18 -11.20
C VAL A 95 -1.61 5.08 -12.72
N ALA A 96 -0.66 5.61 -13.51
CA ALA A 96 -0.78 5.63 -14.96
C ALA A 96 -0.60 4.26 -15.63
N THR A 97 0.19 3.37 -15.03
CA THR A 97 0.61 2.11 -15.67
C THR A 97 0.20 0.86 -14.90
N GLY A 98 -0.13 1.00 -13.61
CA GLY A 98 -0.31 -0.13 -12.71
C GLY A 98 1.00 -0.85 -12.35
N ALA A 99 2.16 -0.22 -12.61
CA ALA A 99 3.44 -0.79 -12.23
C ALA A 99 3.61 -0.79 -10.71
N VAL A 100 3.92 -1.94 -10.13
CA VAL A 100 4.12 -2.16 -8.69
C VAL A 100 5.58 -2.43 -8.43
N THR A 101 6.15 -1.68 -7.49
CA THR A 101 7.52 -1.87 -6.99
C THR A 101 7.54 -1.91 -5.47
N THR A 102 8.43 -2.70 -4.90
CA THR A 102 8.68 -2.73 -3.46
C THR A 102 9.60 -1.55 -3.08
N LEU A 103 9.11 -0.66 -2.20
CA LEU A 103 9.91 0.43 -1.63
C LEU A 103 10.78 -0.05 -0.46
N ALA A 104 10.18 -0.80 0.45
CA ALA A 104 10.86 -1.32 1.62
C ALA A 104 10.15 -2.57 2.17
N GLY A 105 10.90 -3.34 2.93
CA GLY A 105 10.47 -4.59 3.54
C GLY A 105 11.17 -5.80 2.92
N SER A 106 11.80 -6.63 3.75
CA SER A 106 12.47 -7.85 3.33
C SER A 106 11.49 -8.95 2.89
N GLY A 107 10.25 -8.87 3.34
CA GLY A 107 9.25 -9.93 3.25
C GLY A 107 9.24 -10.87 4.46
N ALA A 108 10.22 -10.76 5.35
CA ALA A 108 10.20 -11.45 6.64
C ALA A 108 9.64 -10.52 7.72
N GLU A 109 8.97 -11.11 8.72
CA GLU A 109 8.58 -10.37 9.92
C GLU A 109 9.80 -9.96 10.72
N GLY A 110 9.83 -8.72 11.15
CA GLY A 110 10.88 -8.17 11.99
C GLY A 110 10.70 -6.69 12.25
N ASP A 111 11.61 -6.09 12.97
CA ASP A 111 11.54 -4.69 13.39
C ASP A 111 12.78 -3.86 13.04
N ALA A 112 13.65 -4.40 12.19
CA ALA A 112 14.89 -3.75 11.80
C ALA A 112 14.65 -2.48 10.98
N ASP A 113 15.35 -1.41 11.34
CA ASP A 113 15.56 -0.26 10.48
C ASP A 113 16.55 -0.62 9.36
N GLY A 114 16.47 0.05 8.21
CA GLY A 114 17.37 -0.24 7.10
C GLY A 114 16.93 0.40 5.80
N VAL A 115 17.61 0.09 4.72
CA VAL A 115 17.32 0.61 3.39
C VAL A 115 16.66 -0.48 2.54
N SER A 116 15.51 -0.17 1.97
CA SER A 116 14.76 -1.06 1.07
C SER A 116 14.56 -2.47 1.65
N GLY A 117 15.11 -3.50 1.04
CA GLY A 117 14.99 -4.89 1.48
C GLY A 117 15.79 -5.25 2.76
N ALA A 118 16.57 -4.33 3.32
CA ALA A 118 17.21 -4.51 4.63
C ALA A 118 16.30 -4.10 5.80
N ALA A 119 15.23 -3.38 5.54
CA ALA A 119 14.23 -3.06 6.55
C ALA A 119 13.25 -4.23 6.74
N GLU A 120 12.70 -4.33 7.93
CA GLU A 120 11.68 -5.32 8.27
C GLU A 120 10.48 -4.67 8.90
N PHE A 121 9.31 -5.25 8.67
CA PHE A 121 8.03 -4.85 9.24
C PHE A 121 7.32 -6.08 9.82
N ALA A 122 6.33 -5.85 10.67
CA ALA A 122 5.42 -6.88 11.12
C ALA A 122 3.97 -6.38 11.01
N ASN A 123 3.25 -6.90 10.04
CA ASN A 123 1.87 -6.53 9.70
C ASN A 123 1.70 -5.00 9.57
N PRO A 124 2.41 -4.36 8.62
CA PRO A 124 2.25 -2.93 8.38
C PRO A 124 0.81 -2.64 7.96
N GLY A 125 0.14 -1.72 8.66
CA GLY A 125 -1.29 -1.48 8.48
C GLY A 125 -1.60 -0.16 7.80
N GLY A 126 -1.39 0.97 8.47
CA GLY A 126 -1.69 2.30 7.95
C GLY A 126 -0.49 2.96 7.29
N VAL A 127 -0.76 3.74 6.25
CA VAL A 127 0.26 4.57 5.57
C VAL A 127 -0.26 6.00 5.46
N ALA A 128 0.58 6.97 5.77
CA ALA A 128 0.34 8.39 5.48
C ALA A 128 1.55 8.96 4.73
N VAL A 129 1.30 9.88 3.80
CA VAL A 129 2.34 10.56 3.03
C VAL A 129 2.55 11.97 3.57
N SER A 130 3.80 12.44 3.62
CA SER A 130 4.11 13.82 3.96
C SER A 130 3.57 14.79 2.89
N PRO A 131 3.26 16.07 3.25
CA PRO A 131 2.69 17.03 2.31
C PRO A 131 3.53 17.28 1.06
N ASP A 132 4.84 17.11 1.15
CA ASP A 132 5.79 17.24 0.02
C ASP A 132 6.02 15.92 -0.74
N GLY A 133 5.42 14.82 -0.29
CA GLY A 133 5.56 13.51 -0.91
C GLY A 133 6.90 12.80 -0.67
N SER A 134 7.81 13.38 0.13
CA SER A 134 9.16 12.84 0.32
C SER A 134 9.23 11.67 1.28
N ALA A 135 8.30 11.58 2.22
CA ALA A 135 8.30 10.56 3.26
C ALA A 135 6.93 9.90 3.45
N LEU A 136 6.95 8.65 3.85
CA LEU A 136 5.79 7.92 4.35
C LEU A 136 5.93 7.68 5.84
N PHE A 137 4.81 7.68 6.53
CA PHE A 137 4.70 7.21 7.91
C PHE A 137 3.85 5.95 7.93
N VAL A 138 4.41 4.90 8.50
CA VAL A 138 3.83 3.55 8.48
C VAL A 138 3.53 3.12 9.90
N ALA A 139 2.29 2.68 10.13
CA ALA A 139 1.93 1.97 11.35
C ALA A 139 2.41 0.52 11.23
N ASP A 140 3.51 0.22 11.90
CA ASP A 140 4.11 -1.12 11.99
C ASP A 140 3.45 -1.86 13.16
N SER A 141 2.26 -2.39 12.87
CA SER A 141 1.23 -2.66 13.87
C SER A 141 1.65 -3.72 14.88
N SER A 142 2.19 -4.86 14.44
CA SER A 142 2.62 -5.92 15.35
C SER A 142 3.92 -5.60 16.07
N ASN A 143 4.70 -4.65 15.56
CA ASN A 143 5.88 -4.11 16.24
C ASN A 143 5.56 -2.97 17.20
N HIS A 144 4.32 -2.49 17.25
CA HIS A 144 3.92 -1.35 18.09
C HIS A 144 4.78 -0.11 17.85
N LYS A 145 5.13 0.15 16.57
CA LYS A 145 6.02 1.24 16.14
C LYS A 145 5.38 2.10 15.05
N ILE A 146 5.82 3.34 14.98
CA ILE A 146 5.62 4.20 13.81
C ILE A 146 6.96 4.33 13.11
N ARG A 147 6.96 3.96 11.82
CA ARG A 147 8.18 3.98 11.00
C ARG A 147 8.09 5.11 9.98
N ARG A 148 9.22 5.73 9.68
CA ARG A 148 9.37 6.69 8.59
C ARG A 148 10.15 6.05 7.46
N LEU A 149 9.61 6.15 6.25
CA LEU A 149 10.22 5.65 5.03
C LEU A 149 10.48 6.83 4.08
N GLU A 150 11.74 7.05 3.71
CA GLU A 150 12.13 8.00 2.65
C GLU A 150 11.80 7.42 1.29
N VAL A 151 10.94 8.10 0.53
CA VAL A 151 10.46 7.60 -0.77
C VAL A 151 11.59 7.50 -1.80
N ALA A 152 12.54 8.45 -1.77
CA ALA A 152 13.64 8.50 -2.73
C ALA A 152 14.71 7.42 -2.53
N THR A 153 14.93 6.98 -1.29
CA THR A 153 16.04 6.08 -0.93
C THR A 153 15.58 4.71 -0.44
N GLY A 154 14.32 4.60 -0.01
CA GLY A 154 13.81 3.41 0.68
C GLY A 154 14.34 3.26 2.11
N GLU A 155 14.95 4.31 2.70
CA GLU A 155 15.44 4.26 4.07
C GLU A 155 14.27 4.24 5.06
N VAL A 156 14.27 3.28 5.96
CA VAL A 156 13.29 3.11 7.02
C VAL A 156 13.93 3.36 8.37
N THR A 157 13.32 4.24 9.16
CA THR A 157 13.73 4.55 10.53
C THR A 157 12.54 4.49 11.49
N THR A 158 12.78 4.13 12.73
CA THR A 158 11.76 4.16 13.77
C THR A 158 11.59 5.59 14.29
N VAL A 159 10.36 6.13 14.21
CA VAL A 159 10.01 7.47 14.72
C VAL A 159 9.52 7.41 16.15
N ALA A 160 8.71 6.41 16.47
CA ALA A 160 8.09 6.25 17.79
C ALA A 160 7.72 4.79 18.04
N GLY A 161 7.57 4.45 19.30
CA GLY A 161 7.23 3.10 19.75
C GLY A 161 8.46 2.34 20.24
N SER A 162 8.34 1.71 21.42
CA SER A 162 9.42 0.92 22.03
C SER A 162 9.47 -0.51 21.52
N GLY A 163 8.45 -0.93 20.76
CA GLY A 163 8.23 -2.34 20.41
C GLY A 163 7.43 -3.13 21.47
N ALA A 164 7.18 -2.52 22.62
CA ALA A 164 6.33 -3.14 23.64
C ALA A 164 4.89 -2.68 23.49
N LYS A 165 3.94 -3.60 23.68
CA LYS A 165 2.52 -3.27 23.71
C LYS A 165 2.23 -2.30 24.85
N GLY A 166 1.70 -1.14 24.49
CA GLY A 166 1.23 -0.14 25.46
C GLY A 166 -0.12 -0.50 26.09
N SER A 167 -0.47 0.26 27.13
CA SER A 167 -1.77 0.17 27.82
C SER A 167 -2.69 1.32 27.40
#